data_a8499b3ad65e72c61acbfc480987136b
#
_entry.id   a8499b3ad65e72c61acbfc480987136b
#
_cell.length_a   1.000
_cell.length_b   1.000
_cell.length_c   1.000
_cell.angle_alpha   90.00
_cell.angle_beta   90.00
_cell.angle_gamma   90.00
#
_symmetry.space_group_name_H-M   'P 1'
#
loop_
_entity.id
_entity.type
_entity.pdbx_description
1 polymer ?
#
loop_
_entity_poly.entity_id
_entity_poly.type
_entity_poly.pdbx_seq_one_letter_code
_entity_poly.pdbx_strand_id
1 'polypeptide(L)'
;MAAPVPSAFRRRAGLSTTRVRGYTSVVRPVPPQPSEPEVDADQVIIDRILAGDRDAFGILISRYSDPLYRHAVGMTGSPDDAADILQNSFIKAYQHLGEVRGRFDAWVFRIVANGCKDWLKNIRRTHLSYEEDDQPSGYETPDEELDRGELRGDLDRALAALPASLREAFVMKHVEGRSYEDMAEMLETTVGALKMRVHRAREALQRLLEERAA
;
A
#
# COMPACT_ATOMS: atom_id res chain seq x y z
N MET A 1 -8.32 27.98 -8.82
CA MET A 1 -6.96 28.38 -8.40
C MET A 1 -6.49 27.31 -7.44
N ALA A 2 -5.54 26.47 -7.84
CA ALA A 2 -5.01 25.42 -6.98
C ALA A 2 -4.15 26.06 -5.89
N ALA A 3 -4.42 25.72 -4.61
CA ALA A 3 -3.64 26.23 -3.50
C ALA A 3 -2.19 25.64 -3.56
N PRO A 4 -1.16 26.44 -3.24
CA PRO A 4 0.22 25.95 -3.28
C PRO A 4 0.47 24.88 -2.22
N VAL A 5 1.14 23.81 -2.60
CA VAL A 5 1.56 22.69 -1.73
C VAL A 5 2.58 23.21 -0.69
N PRO A 6 2.45 22.88 0.60
CA PRO A 6 3.35 23.36 1.65
C PRO A 6 4.81 23.00 1.39
N SER A 7 5.74 23.87 1.75
CA SER A 7 7.19 23.69 1.56
C SER A 7 7.79 22.48 2.30
N ALA A 8 7.14 22.01 3.34
CA ALA A 8 7.51 20.82 4.10
C ALA A 8 7.52 19.54 3.22
N PHE A 9 6.69 19.51 2.20
CA PHE A 9 6.60 18.39 1.26
C PHE A 9 7.86 18.26 0.36
N ARG A 10 8.51 19.38 0.03
CA ARG A 10 9.70 19.38 -0.84
C ARG A 10 11.00 18.95 -0.14
N ARG A 11 11.09 19.06 1.18
CA ARG A 11 12.36 18.81 1.90
C ARG A 11 12.48 17.43 2.51
N ARG A 12 11.40 16.69 2.68
CA ARG A 12 11.43 15.31 3.22
C ARG A 12 11.14 14.21 2.18
N ALA A 13 10.73 14.58 0.98
CA ALA A 13 10.78 13.68 -0.18
C ALA A 13 12.20 13.43 -0.69
N GLY A 14 13.23 13.98 -0.04
CA GLY A 14 14.57 13.47 -0.08
C GLY A 14 14.61 12.12 0.63
N LEU A 15 14.01 11.11 0.02
CA LEU A 15 14.40 9.73 0.18
C LEU A 15 15.87 9.70 -0.25
N SER A 16 16.76 9.97 0.72
CA SER A 16 18.14 9.59 0.61
C SER A 16 18.11 8.16 0.10
N THR A 17 18.70 7.91 -1.04
CA THR A 17 19.03 6.59 -1.55
C THR A 17 20.02 5.96 -0.58
N THR A 18 19.56 5.70 0.64
CA THR A 18 20.20 4.78 1.53
C THR A 18 19.81 3.43 0.95
N ARG A 19 20.73 2.89 0.19
CA ARG A 19 20.79 1.50 -0.25
C ARG A 19 20.36 0.63 0.94
N VAL A 20 19.10 0.24 1.00
CA VAL A 20 18.57 -0.69 2.00
C VAL A 20 19.10 -2.05 1.59
N ARG A 21 20.32 -2.33 2.07
CA ARG A 21 20.92 -3.65 2.04
C ARG A 21 20.01 -4.61 2.78
N GLY A 22 19.50 -5.60 2.08
CA GLY A 22 18.94 -6.80 2.65
C GLY A 22 17.60 -6.60 3.35
N TYR A 23 16.52 -6.70 2.59
CA TYR A 23 15.21 -7.00 3.15
C TYR A 23 15.22 -8.45 3.65
N THR A 24 15.87 -8.67 4.79
CA THR A 24 15.70 -9.93 5.52
C THR A 24 14.29 -9.89 6.07
N SER A 25 13.39 -10.60 5.43
CA SER A 25 12.04 -10.87 5.91
C SER A 25 12.10 -11.75 7.16
N VAL A 26 12.51 -11.13 8.27
CA VAL A 26 12.01 -11.56 9.56
C VAL A 26 10.64 -10.92 9.64
N VAL A 27 9.58 -11.72 9.57
CA VAL A 27 8.24 -11.31 9.96
C VAL A 27 8.33 -10.86 11.41
N ARG A 28 8.68 -9.59 11.63
CA ARG A 28 8.58 -8.98 12.95
C ARG A 28 7.08 -8.83 13.22
N PRO A 29 6.62 -9.22 14.40
CA PRO A 29 5.24 -8.95 14.78
C PRO A 29 4.97 -7.45 14.57
N VAL A 30 3.91 -7.18 13.81
CA VAL A 30 3.41 -5.81 13.60
C VAL A 30 3.20 -5.20 14.98
N PRO A 31 3.73 -4.00 15.26
CA PRO A 31 3.42 -3.33 16.52
C PRO A 31 1.90 -3.19 16.66
N PRO A 32 1.38 -3.26 17.90
CA PRO A 32 -0.05 -3.16 18.14
C PRO A 32 -0.59 -1.89 17.49
N GLN A 33 -1.76 -2.02 16.85
CA GLN A 33 -2.48 -0.93 16.21
C GLN A 33 -2.71 0.21 17.22
N PRO A 34 -2.74 1.47 16.77
CA PRO A 34 -3.01 2.60 17.65
C PRO A 34 -4.29 2.37 18.44
N SER A 35 -4.18 2.49 19.76
CA SER A 35 -5.31 2.40 20.67
C SER A 35 -6.15 3.71 20.63
N GLU A 36 -7.39 3.66 21.12
CA GLU A 36 -8.36 4.77 21.09
C GLU A 36 -7.82 6.19 21.39
N PRO A 37 -6.77 6.41 22.25
CA PRO A 37 -6.20 7.74 22.46
C PRO A 37 -5.48 8.37 21.25
N GLU A 38 -5.11 7.59 20.22
CA GLU A 38 -4.46 8.14 19.03
C GLU A 38 -5.44 8.75 18.03
N VAL A 39 -6.70 8.33 18.04
CA VAL A 39 -7.77 8.91 17.21
C VAL A 39 -8.02 10.36 17.60
N ASP A 40 -8.07 10.63 18.90
CA ASP A 40 -8.22 11.99 19.44
C ASP A 40 -7.00 12.88 19.10
N ALA A 41 -5.80 12.31 19.08
CA ALA A 41 -4.58 13.03 18.72
C ALA A 41 -4.54 13.44 17.24
N ASP A 42 -5.08 12.63 16.33
CA ASP A 42 -5.17 12.99 14.91
C ASP A 42 -6.18 14.11 14.69
N GLN A 43 -7.32 14.09 15.38
CA GLN A 43 -8.33 15.14 15.25
C GLN A 43 -7.78 16.49 15.68
N VAL A 44 -7.03 16.56 16.77
CA VAL A 44 -6.36 17.79 17.20
C VAL A 44 -5.39 18.32 16.14
N ILE A 45 -4.64 17.42 15.46
CA ILE A 45 -3.72 17.83 14.39
C ILE A 45 -4.51 18.32 13.18
N ILE A 46 -5.58 17.64 12.80
CA ILE A 46 -6.47 18.02 11.69
C ILE A 46 -7.06 19.41 11.94
N ASP A 47 -7.58 19.68 13.13
CA ASP A 47 -8.16 20.97 13.50
C ASP A 47 -7.13 22.10 13.42
N ARG A 48 -5.88 21.86 13.84
CA ARG A 48 -4.78 22.82 13.67
C ARG A 48 -4.50 23.12 12.20
N ILE A 49 -4.47 22.09 11.34
CA ILE A 49 -4.22 22.28 9.91
C ILE A 49 -5.34 23.09 9.27
N LEU A 50 -6.60 22.78 9.60
CA LEU A 50 -7.77 23.50 9.11
C LEU A 50 -7.83 24.96 9.62
N ALA A 51 -7.28 25.22 10.81
CA ALA A 51 -7.10 26.57 11.35
C ALA A 51 -5.93 27.36 10.70
N GLY A 52 -5.16 26.73 9.79
CA GLY A 52 -4.11 27.40 9.02
C GLY A 52 -2.67 26.95 9.32
N ASP A 53 -2.44 26.10 10.32
CA ASP A 53 -1.14 25.50 10.63
C ASP A 53 -0.82 24.36 9.64
N ARG A 54 -0.42 24.74 8.42
CA ARG A 54 -0.17 23.80 7.33
C ARG A 54 0.99 22.84 7.60
N ASP A 55 1.96 23.26 8.40
CA ASP A 55 3.16 22.46 8.70
C ASP A 55 2.82 21.28 9.62
N ALA A 56 1.72 21.36 10.39
CA ALA A 56 1.23 20.26 11.20
C ALA A 56 0.86 19.02 10.38
N PHE A 57 0.57 19.14 9.07
CA PHE A 57 0.33 17.98 8.21
C PHE A 57 1.54 17.05 8.12
N GLY A 58 2.76 17.58 8.27
CA GLY A 58 3.98 16.78 8.35
C GLY A 58 3.98 15.74 9.47
N ILE A 59 3.21 15.98 10.56
CA ILE A 59 3.06 15.03 11.67
C ILE A 59 2.27 13.80 11.20
N LEU A 60 1.16 14.01 10.49
CA LEU A 60 0.34 12.93 9.93
C LEU A 60 1.12 12.14 8.87
N ILE A 61 1.85 12.83 7.97
CA ILE A 61 2.74 12.16 7.01
C ILE A 61 3.74 11.28 7.75
N SER A 62 4.43 11.81 8.76
CA SER A 62 5.45 11.07 9.50
C SER A 62 4.90 9.84 10.23
N ARG A 63 3.66 9.93 10.73
CA ARG A 63 2.98 8.83 11.45
C ARG A 63 2.53 7.71 10.53
N TYR A 64 2.01 8.05 9.35
CA TYR A 64 1.32 7.10 8.48
C TYR A 64 2.11 6.66 7.24
N SER A 65 3.25 7.30 6.91
CA SER A 65 4.02 6.96 5.70
C SER A 65 4.45 5.50 5.67
N ASP A 66 5.07 4.99 6.74
CA ASP A 66 5.65 3.65 6.74
C ASP A 66 4.61 2.53 6.56
N PRO A 67 3.48 2.50 7.30
CA PRO A 67 2.47 1.46 7.09
C PRO A 67 1.78 1.57 5.74
N LEU A 68 1.50 2.79 5.25
CA LEU A 68 0.87 3.02 3.95
C LEU A 68 1.80 2.66 2.79
N TYR A 69 3.10 2.96 2.91
CA TYR A 69 4.10 2.58 1.93
C TYR A 69 4.23 1.06 1.81
N ARG A 70 4.30 0.35 2.95
CA ARG A 70 4.34 -1.13 2.96
C ARG A 70 3.13 -1.74 2.28
N HIS A 71 1.94 -1.18 2.51
CA HIS A 71 0.73 -1.59 1.81
C HIS A 71 0.86 -1.37 0.30
N ALA A 72 1.28 -0.17 -0.12
CA ALA A 72 1.44 0.16 -1.53
C ALA A 72 2.46 -0.74 -2.23
N VAL A 73 3.61 -1.04 -1.59
CA VAL A 73 4.60 -2.00 -2.11
C VAL A 73 3.99 -3.40 -2.23
N GLY A 74 3.26 -3.87 -1.22
CA GLY A 74 2.56 -5.17 -1.28
C GLY A 74 1.52 -5.24 -2.41
N MET A 75 0.91 -4.10 -2.75
CA MET A 75 -0.07 -4.01 -3.82
C MET A 75 0.55 -3.87 -5.21
N THR A 76 1.63 -3.12 -5.36
CA THR A 76 2.25 -2.85 -6.67
C THR A 76 3.35 -3.83 -7.01
N GLY A 77 4.09 -4.32 -6.03
CA GLY A 77 5.35 -5.05 -6.22
C GLY A 77 6.52 -4.13 -6.57
N SER A 78 6.30 -2.83 -6.72
CA SER A 78 7.28 -1.84 -7.15
C SER A 78 7.47 -0.76 -6.08
N PRO A 79 8.67 -0.59 -5.52
CA PRO A 79 8.98 0.46 -4.57
C PRO A 79 8.77 1.88 -5.12
N ASP A 80 9.11 2.09 -6.39
CA ASP A 80 9.01 3.41 -7.04
C ASP A 80 7.54 3.80 -7.26
N ASP A 81 6.74 2.88 -7.83
CA ASP A 81 5.31 3.12 -8.02
C ASP A 81 4.58 3.30 -6.68
N ALA A 82 4.97 2.54 -5.67
CA ALA A 82 4.42 2.68 -4.32
C ALA A 82 4.72 4.07 -3.72
N ALA A 83 5.94 4.60 -3.94
CA ALA A 83 6.31 5.94 -3.49
C ALA A 83 5.48 7.02 -4.19
N ASP A 84 5.28 6.90 -5.51
CA ASP A 84 4.48 7.82 -6.29
C ASP A 84 3.00 7.80 -5.88
N ILE A 85 2.44 6.60 -5.68
CA ILE A 85 1.06 6.44 -5.19
C ILE A 85 0.92 7.08 -3.81
N LEU A 86 1.85 6.83 -2.90
CA LEU A 86 1.82 7.38 -1.55
C LEU A 86 1.88 8.91 -1.57
N GLN A 87 2.79 9.48 -2.37
CA GLN A 87 2.92 10.92 -2.51
C GLN A 87 1.63 11.56 -3.03
N ASN A 88 1.07 11.02 -4.12
CA ASN A 88 -0.17 11.48 -4.69
C ASN A 88 -1.35 11.34 -3.71
N SER A 89 -1.35 10.27 -2.91
CA SER A 89 -2.38 10.03 -1.89
C SER A 89 -2.32 11.05 -0.76
N PHE A 90 -1.14 11.43 -0.29
CA PHE A 90 -1.00 12.49 0.72
C PHE A 90 -1.38 13.87 0.17
N ILE A 91 -1.11 14.15 -1.10
CA ILE A 91 -1.58 15.38 -1.75
C ILE A 91 -3.11 15.43 -1.75
N LYS A 92 -3.76 14.34 -2.17
CA LYS A 92 -5.23 14.22 -2.13
C LYS A 92 -5.77 14.32 -0.71
N ALA A 93 -5.14 13.64 0.25
CA ALA A 93 -5.52 13.70 1.66
C ALA A 93 -5.45 15.13 2.21
N TYR A 94 -4.41 15.88 1.89
CA TYR A 94 -4.31 17.28 2.29
C TYR A 94 -5.41 18.16 1.67
N GLN A 95 -5.71 17.96 0.38
CA GLN A 95 -6.74 18.73 -0.34
C GLN A 95 -8.16 18.48 0.19
N HIS A 96 -8.42 17.27 0.68
CA HIS A 96 -9.74 16.84 1.16
C HIS A 96 -9.80 16.63 2.68
N LEU A 97 -8.85 17.21 3.43
CA LEU A 97 -8.73 16.98 4.87
C LEU A 97 -10.00 17.34 5.65
N GLY A 98 -10.72 18.36 5.22
CA GLY A 98 -12.00 18.77 5.81
C GLY A 98 -13.16 17.78 5.60
N GLU A 99 -12.97 16.78 4.75
CA GLU A 99 -13.98 15.75 4.45
C GLU A 99 -13.81 14.50 5.32
N VAL A 100 -12.78 14.44 6.17
CA VAL A 100 -12.54 13.30 7.07
C VAL A 100 -13.77 13.07 7.96
N ARG A 101 -14.25 11.84 7.96
CA ARG A 101 -15.31 11.36 8.84
C ARG A 101 -14.81 10.10 9.55
N GLY A 102 -14.81 10.13 10.88
CA GLY A 102 -14.27 9.05 11.70
C GLY A 102 -12.73 9.05 11.73
N ARG A 103 -12.14 7.88 11.77
CA ARG A 103 -10.69 7.70 11.96
C ARG A 103 -9.89 8.13 10.73
N PHE A 104 -8.88 8.98 10.94
CA PHE A 104 -8.00 9.47 9.87
C PHE A 104 -7.20 8.33 9.22
N ASP A 105 -6.68 7.39 10.00
CA ASP A 105 -5.89 6.26 9.50
C ASP A 105 -6.69 5.40 8.52
N ALA A 106 -7.94 5.07 8.83
CA ALA A 106 -8.82 4.32 7.93
C ALA A 106 -9.15 5.14 6.66
N TRP A 107 -9.36 6.44 6.81
CA TRP A 107 -9.68 7.32 5.70
C TRP A 107 -8.50 7.50 4.73
N VAL A 108 -7.29 7.79 5.23
CA VAL A 108 -6.10 7.95 4.38
C VAL A 108 -5.69 6.61 3.75
N PHE A 109 -5.87 5.50 4.48
CA PHE A 109 -5.66 4.16 3.92
C PHE A 109 -6.53 3.92 2.68
N ARG A 110 -7.81 4.27 2.72
CA ARG A 110 -8.70 4.14 1.54
C ARG A 110 -8.22 4.94 0.34
N ILE A 111 -7.65 6.12 0.55
CA ILE A 111 -7.08 6.93 -0.55
C ILE A 111 -5.92 6.18 -1.19
N VAL A 112 -4.99 5.63 -0.40
CA VAL A 112 -3.84 4.84 -0.89
C VAL A 112 -4.31 3.56 -1.58
N ALA A 113 -5.19 2.80 -0.94
CA ALA A 113 -5.74 1.55 -1.49
C ALA A 113 -6.44 1.75 -2.84
N ASN A 114 -7.19 2.84 -2.98
CA ASN A 114 -7.81 3.22 -4.26
C ASN A 114 -6.74 3.62 -5.29
N GLY A 115 -5.70 4.36 -4.89
CA GLY A 115 -4.57 4.69 -5.76
C GLY A 115 -3.88 3.44 -6.30
N CYS A 116 -3.63 2.44 -5.45
CA CYS A 116 -3.08 1.15 -5.85
C CYS A 116 -3.99 0.40 -6.85
N LYS A 117 -5.31 0.38 -6.59
CA LYS A 117 -6.26 -0.27 -7.50
C LYS A 117 -6.34 0.41 -8.85
N ASP A 118 -6.27 1.73 -8.89
CA ASP A 118 -6.28 2.50 -10.15
C ASP A 118 -5.00 2.29 -10.93
N TRP A 119 -3.84 2.22 -10.27
CA TRP A 119 -2.57 1.88 -10.88
C TRP A 119 -2.62 0.46 -11.49
N LEU A 120 -3.11 -0.54 -10.76
CA LEU A 120 -3.29 -1.91 -11.27
C LEU A 120 -4.21 -1.99 -12.48
N LYS A 121 -5.29 -1.20 -12.52
CA LYS A 121 -6.18 -1.12 -13.70
C LYS A 121 -5.46 -0.51 -14.89
N ASN A 122 -4.65 0.53 -14.68
CA ASN A 122 -3.93 1.21 -15.76
C ASN A 122 -2.87 0.28 -16.37
N ILE A 123 -2.09 -0.43 -15.56
CA ILE A 123 -1.11 -1.41 -16.05
C ILE A 123 -1.81 -2.49 -16.88
N ARG A 124 -2.90 -3.06 -16.39
CA ARG A 124 -3.65 -4.07 -17.16
C ARG A 124 -4.15 -3.55 -18.51
N ARG A 125 -4.61 -2.30 -18.57
CA ARG A 125 -5.03 -1.67 -19.84
C ARG A 125 -3.86 -1.47 -20.78
N THR A 126 -2.71 -1.06 -20.27
CA THR A 126 -1.49 -0.89 -21.06
C THR A 126 -1.04 -2.22 -21.63
N HIS A 127 -0.99 -3.29 -20.82
CA HIS A 127 -0.63 -4.63 -21.32
C HIS A 127 -1.62 -5.15 -22.36
N LEU A 128 -2.92 -5.00 -22.17
CA LEU A 128 -3.92 -5.39 -23.17
C LEU A 128 -3.83 -4.61 -24.48
N SER A 129 -3.29 -3.38 -24.44
CA SER A 129 -3.06 -2.56 -25.62
C SER A 129 -1.75 -2.87 -26.34
N TYR A 130 -0.82 -3.58 -25.68
CA TYR A 130 0.49 -3.98 -26.23
C TYR A 130 0.57 -5.46 -26.61
N GLU A 131 -0.49 -6.28 -26.42
CA GLU A 131 -0.52 -7.68 -26.83
C GLU A 131 -0.52 -7.88 -28.36
N GLU A 132 -0.40 -6.82 -29.17
CA GLU A 132 -0.10 -6.95 -30.62
C GLU A 132 1.40 -6.91 -30.94
N ASP A 133 2.28 -6.51 -30.00
CA ASP A 133 3.73 -6.58 -30.22
C ASP A 133 4.48 -6.56 -28.88
N ASP A 134 5.28 -7.61 -28.68
CA ASP A 134 6.37 -7.75 -27.71
C ASP A 134 6.06 -8.27 -26.29
N GLN A 135 6.97 -9.15 -25.85
CA GLN A 135 6.99 -9.91 -24.61
C GLN A 135 7.07 -9.02 -23.36
N PRO A 136 6.53 -9.45 -22.20
CA PRO A 136 6.65 -8.70 -20.97
C PRO A 136 8.12 -8.61 -20.55
N SER A 137 8.67 -7.42 -20.54
CA SER A 137 9.97 -7.15 -19.94
C SER A 137 9.87 -7.41 -18.42
N GLY A 138 10.35 -8.58 -18.01
CA GLY A 138 10.62 -8.85 -16.61
C GLY A 138 11.69 -7.86 -16.14
N TYR A 139 11.43 -7.14 -15.06
CA TYR A 139 12.49 -6.44 -14.35
C TYR A 139 13.43 -7.50 -13.77
N GLU A 140 14.57 -7.71 -14.46
CA GLU A 140 15.67 -8.52 -13.94
C GLU A 140 16.30 -7.76 -12.76
N THR A 141 16.18 -8.32 -11.57
CA THR A 141 17.03 -7.93 -10.45
C THR A 141 18.32 -8.73 -10.52
N PRO A 142 19.51 -8.10 -10.34
CA PRO A 142 20.79 -8.81 -10.41
C PRO A 142 20.93 -9.87 -9.34
N ASP A 143 21.53 -10.99 -9.73
CA ASP A 143 21.99 -12.14 -8.95
C ASP A 143 22.52 -11.79 -7.56
N GLU A 144 21.95 -12.47 -6.55
CA GLU A 144 22.72 -13.12 -5.45
C GLU A 144 21.73 -13.68 -4.41
N GLU A 145 21.58 -14.96 -4.40
CA GLU A 145 20.89 -15.93 -3.55
C GLU A 145 19.87 -16.78 -4.34
N LEU A 146 20.39 -17.69 -5.16
CA LEU A 146 19.63 -18.42 -6.17
C LEU A 146 18.38 -19.19 -5.68
N ASP A 147 18.33 -19.69 -4.46
CA ASP A 147 17.21 -20.54 -4.00
C ASP A 147 16.07 -19.76 -3.30
N ARG A 148 16.43 -18.69 -2.57
CA ARG A 148 15.43 -17.84 -1.90
C ARG A 148 14.88 -16.75 -2.82
N GLY A 149 15.67 -16.33 -3.80
CA GLY A 149 15.29 -15.34 -4.80
C GLY A 149 14.22 -15.86 -5.75
N GLU A 150 14.35 -17.11 -6.21
CA GLU A 150 13.38 -17.73 -7.12
C GLU A 150 12.01 -17.91 -6.47
N LEU A 151 11.96 -18.47 -5.25
CA LEU A 151 10.71 -18.65 -4.52
C LEU A 151 10.02 -17.31 -4.20
N ARG A 152 10.80 -16.27 -3.90
CA ARG A 152 10.29 -14.92 -3.67
C ARG A 152 9.74 -14.30 -4.96
N GLY A 153 10.49 -14.41 -6.05
CA GLY A 153 10.04 -13.94 -7.36
C GLY A 153 8.77 -14.67 -7.83
N ASP A 154 8.63 -15.95 -7.53
CA ASP A 154 7.43 -16.71 -7.84
C ASP A 154 6.22 -16.26 -7.03
N LEU A 155 6.41 -15.98 -5.75
CA LEU A 155 5.35 -15.44 -4.90
C LEU A 155 4.92 -14.03 -5.36
N ASP A 156 5.88 -13.16 -5.68
CA ASP A 156 5.59 -11.80 -6.15
C ASP A 156 4.81 -11.85 -7.49
N ARG A 157 5.19 -12.74 -8.40
CA ARG A 157 4.47 -12.97 -9.66
C ARG A 157 3.06 -13.54 -9.43
N ALA A 158 2.93 -14.52 -8.53
CA ALA A 158 1.64 -15.09 -8.18
C ALA A 158 0.72 -14.03 -7.53
N LEU A 159 1.25 -13.19 -6.65
CA LEU A 159 0.52 -12.05 -6.09
C LEU A 159 0.11 -11.07 -7.18
N ALA A 160 1.00 -10.80 -8.16
CA ALA A 160 0.68 -9.92 -9.29
C ALA A 160 -0.46 -10.43 -10.15
N ALA A 161 -0.63 -11.73 -10.28
CA ALA A 161 -1.71 -12.35 -11.03
C ALA A 161 -3.08 -12.30 -10.32
N LEU A 162 -3.11 -12.07 -9.00
CA LEU A 162 -4.36 -12.00 -8.26
C LEU A 162 -5.23 -10.80 -8.68
N PRO A 163 -6.57 -10.94 -8.68
CA PRO A 163 -7.47 -9.80 -8.69
C PRO A 163 -7.15 -8.81 -7.54
N ALA A 164 -7.21 -7.50 -7.82
CA ALA A 164 -6.80 -6.47 -6.86
C ALA A 164 -7.44 -6.61 -5.48
N SER A 165 -8.74 -6.96 -5.41
CA SER A 165 -9.46 -7.13 -4.14
C SER A 165 -9.01 -8.37 -3.34
N LEU A 166 -8.53 -9.42 -4.01
CA LEU A 166 -7.98 -10.61 -3.36
C LEU A 166 -6.57 -10.34 -2.87
N ARG A 167 -5.73 -9.68 -3.71
CA ARG A 167 -4.39 -9.24 -3.33
C ARG A 167 -4.44 -8.31 -2.11
N GLU A 168 -5.31 -7.29 -2.11
CA GLU A 168 -5.50 -6.36 -0.99
C GLU A 168 -5.83 -7.11 0.32
N ALA A 169 -6.81 -7.99 0.30
CA ALA A 169 -7.19 -8.76 1.48
C ALA A 169 -6.05 -9.68 1.96
N PHE A 170 -5.29 -10.28 1.05
CA PHE A 170 -4.14 -11.12 1.38
C PHE A 170 -3.00 -10.30 2.00
N VAL A 171 -2.63 -9.18 1.38
CA VAL A 171 -1.57 -8.28 1.88
C VAL A 171 -1.91 -7.77 3.27
N MET A 172 -3.11 -7.23 3.48
CA MET A 172 -3.54 -6.76 4.80
C MET A 172 -3.49 -7.85 5.86
N LYS A 173 -3.93 -9.08 5.54
CA LYS A 173 -3.99 -10.17 6.50
C LYS A 173 -2.65 -10.82 6.79
N HIS A 174 -1.86 -11.12 5.75
CA HIS A 174 -0.67 -11.96 5.88
C HIS A 174 0.65 -11.17 5.87
N VAL A 175 0.70 -10.02 5.22
CA VAL A 175 1.89 -9.15 5.19
C VAL A 175 1.84 -8.12 6.32
N GLU A 176 0.67 -7.47 6.51
CA GLU A 176 0.51 -6.44 7.53
C GLU A 176 0.02 -6.98 8.89
N GLY A 177 -0.53 -8.19 8.93
CA GLY A 177 -0.98 -8.85 10.16
C GLY A 177 -2.26 -8.26 10.77
N ARG A 178 -3.07 -7.54 9.97
CA ARG A 178 -4.28 -6.85 10.47
C ARG A 178 -5.35 -7.82 10.97
N SER A 179 -6.17 -7.38 11.90
CA SER A 179 -7.38 -8.08 12.29
C SER A 179 -8.44 -8.00 11.19
N TYR A 180 -9.37 -8.94 11.13
CA TYR A 180 -10.47 -8.84 10.15
C TYR A 180 -11.42 -7.69 10.46
N GLU A 181 -11.50 -7.31 11.71
CA GLU A 181 -12.30 -6.20 12.22
C GLU A 181 -11.73 -4.87 11.71
N ASP A 182 -10.42 -4.64 11.87
CA ASP A 182 -9.74 -3.45 11.33
C ASP A 182 -9.84 -3.38 9.80
N MET A 183 -9.63 -4.52 9.13
CA MET A 183 -9.76 -4.59 7.67
C MET A 183 -11.19 -4.22 7.22
N ALA A 184 -12.21 -4.67 7.98
CA ALA A 184 -13.61 -4.40 7.66
C ALA A 184 -13.94 -2.91 7.78
N GLU A 185 -13.43 -2.25 8.81
CA GLU A 185 -13.55 -0.80 8.99
C GLU A 185 -12.82 -0.03 7.89
N MET A 186 -11.54 -0.38 7.64
CA MET A 186 -10.71 0.31 6.65
C MET A 186 -11.23 0.19 5.22
N LEU A 187 -11.81 -0.96 4.85
CA LEU A 187 -12.32 -1.25 3.50
C LEU A 187 -13.85 -1.08 3.37
N GLU A 188 -14.52 -0.63 4.43
CA GLU A 188 -15.98 -0.44 4.47
C GLU A 188 -16.73 -1.70 3.98
N THR A 189 -16.35 -2.87 4.52
CA THR A 189 -16.90 -4.15 4.12
C THR A 189 -17.15 -5.05 5.35
N THR A 190 -17.67 -6.24 5.15
CA THR A 190 -17.93 -7.16 6.25
C THR A 190 -16.77 -8.11 6.53
N VAL A 191 -16.59 -8.51 7.80
CA VAL A 191 -15.64 -9.54 8.22
C VAL A 191 -15.82 -10.84 7.43
N GLY A 192 -17.07 -11.23 7.17
CA GLY A 192 -17.38 -12.42 6.37
C GLY A 192 -16.86 -12.33 4.94
N ALA A 193 -17.06 -11.18 4.28
CA ALA A 193 -16.57 -10.95 2.93
C ALA A 193 -15.02 -10.99 2.87
N LEU A 194 -14.35 -10.44 3.89
CA LEU A 194 -12.89 -10.46 3.96
C LEU A 194 -12.32 -11.87 4.20
N LYS A 195 -12.92 -12.65 5.09
CA LYS A 195 -12.55 -14.05 5.28
C LYS A 195 -12.62 -14.83 3.96
N MET A 196 -13.70 -14.61 3.18
CA MET A 196 -13.83 -15.24 1.87
C MET A 196 -12.82 -14.73 0.85
N ARG A 197 -12.50 -13.43 0.83
CA ARG A 197 -11.45 -12.88 -0.06
C ARG A 197 -10.09 -13.48 0.26
N VAL A 198 -9.70 -13.54 1.54
CA VAL A 198 -8.43 -14.12 1.98
C VAL A 198 -8.36 -15.62 1.63
N HIS A 199 -9.46 -16.36 1.85
CA HIS A 199 -9.53 -17.77 1.49
C HIS A 199 -9.32 -17.97 -0.01
N ARG A 200 -10.08 -17.26 -0.87
CA ARG A 200 -9.93 -17.33 -2.32
C ARG A 200 -8.54 -16.89 -2.81
N ALA A 201 -7.94 -15.90 -2.16
CA ALA A 201 -6.59 -15.47 -2.47
C ALA A 201 -5.58 -16.59 -2.23
N ARG A 202 -5.68 -17.29 -1.10
CA ARG A 202 -4.81 -18.44 -0.78
C ARG A 202 -4.97 -19.59 -1.77
N GLU A 203 -6.21 -19.96 -2.10
CA GLU A 203 -6.49 -21.02 -3.10
C GLU A 203 -5.91 -20.65 -4.48
N ALA A 204 -6.05 -19.39 -4.88
CA ALA A 204 -5.51 -18.92 -6.16
C ALA A 204 -3.98 -18.92 -6.17
N LEU A 205 -3.36 -18.45 -5.08
CA LEU A 205 -1.89 -18.48 -4.94
C LEU A 205 -1.34 -19.91 -4.96
N GLN A 206 -1.99 -20.82 -4.25
CA GLN A 206 -1.58 -22.23 -4.23
C GLN A 206 -1.58 -22.82 -5.64
N ARG A 207 -2.65 -22.64 -6.41
CA ARG A 207 -2.73 -23.12 -7.81
C ARG A 207 -1.64 -22.51 -8.69
N LEU A 208 -1.43 -21.18 -8.60
CA LEU A 208 -0.42 -20.49 -9.40
C LEU A 208 1.00 -20.97 -9.10
N LEU A 209 1.29 -21.30 -7.85
CA LEU A 209 2.60 -21.83 -7.44
C LEU A 209 2.78 -23.30 -7.83
N GLU A 210 1.73 -24.14 -7.74
CA GLU A 210 1.75 -25.54 -8.17
C GLU A 210 1.94 -25.67 -9.69
N GLU A 211 1.28 -24.84 -10.49
CA GLU A 211 1.41 -24.80 -11.95
C GLU A 211 2.83 -24.45 -12.43
N ARG A 212 3.61 -23.76 -11.60
CA ARG A 212 5.00 -23.38 -11.91
C ARG A 212 6.02 -24.42 -11.44
N ALA A 213 5.67 -25.21 -10.44
CA ALA A 213 6.54 -26.27 -9.92
C ALA A 213 6.46 -27.56 -10.75
N ALA A 214 5.48 -27.67 -11.66
CA ALA A 214 5.23 -28.83 -12.54
C ALA A 214 5.93 -28.70 -13.89
#